data_3eb0019a4f525ecaf76b63ba66e22ba2
#
_entry.id   3eb0019a4f525ecaf76b63ba66e22ba2
#
_cell.length_a   1.000
_cell.length_b   1.000
_cell.length_c   1.000
_cell.angle_alpha   90.00
_cell.angle_beta   90.00
_cell.angle_gamma   90.00
#
_symmetry.space_group_name_H-M   'P 1'
#
loop_
_entity.id
_entity.type
_entity.pdbx_description
1 polymer ?
#
loop_
_entity_poly.entity_id
_entity_poly.type
_entity_poly.pdbx_seq_one_letter_code
_entity_poly.pdbx_strand_id
1 'polypeptide(L)'
;MKRFFEMILVITAIMGLCAGTAPAEAEKPDSVAFETFLAANTTQEMLARNGDVLMTRTTWFEDAEVMTEHVFRAADITLWFHDNGRIDLRAPDYFIDRGYADDVLFGTTIFDSAEDRAATFERYQNEAFIDLLDGETLEKTYVTDNGRFVAETRCSVPLIVRQTVGQMEYTGSYVYADGMELVYRYTFDRETLNLVGNESFIIDAEGKSNVFQSETYEYGTKAYDPAADSELFADYFAALSVQDELRTIRIVYDPDTAHEKTAEAVLPVNTWFSVYHNGAFMETFFSDRECTQPFYDCYVREDLVIYALSE
;
A
#
# COMPACT_ATOMS: atom_id res chain seq x y z
N MET A 1 -4.49 -2.16 29.72
CA MET A 1 -5.14 -0.97 30.29
C MET A 1 -4.18 0.20 30.58
N LYS A 2 -3.01 0.02 31.19
CA LYS A 2 -2.10 1.14 31.50
C LYS A 2 -1.48 1.81 30.28
N ARG A 3 -1.13 1.05 29.23
CA ARG A 3 -0.58 1.58 27.96
C ARG A 3 -1.63 2.30 27.09
N PHE A 4 -2.88 1.92 27.23
CA PHE A 4 -4.00 2.56 26.52
C PHE A 4 -4.26 3.99 27.05
N PHE A 5 -4.08 4.20 28.35
CA PHE A 5 -4.24 5.53 28.95
C PHE A 5 -3.09 6.49 28.62
N GLU A 6 -1.86 5.98 28.49
CA GLU A 6 -0.70 6.81 28.10
C GLU A 6 -0.79 7.26 26.63
N MET A 7 -1.34 6.40 25.75
CA MET A 7 -1.55 6.73 24.33
C MET A 7 -2.67 7.76 24.13
N ILE A 8 -3.76 7.67 24.89
CA ILE A 8 -4.83 8.69 24.87
C ILE A 8 -4.28 10.05 25.38
N LEU A 9 -3.36 10.05 26.32
CA LEU A 9 -2.78 11.28 26.85
C LEU A 9 -1.89 11.99 25.81
N VAL A 10 -1.17 11.24 24.96
CA VAL A 10 -0.35 11.79 23.87
C VAL A 10 -1.24 12.35 22.77
N ILE A 11 -2.32 11.67 22.40
CA ILE A 11 -3.28 12.15 21.40
C ILE A 11 -4.02 13.40 21.91
N THR A 12 -4.38 13.44 23.20
CA THR A 12 -5.02 14.61 23.82
C THR A 12 -4.05 15.80 23.90
N ALA A 13 -2.76 15.55 24.07
CA ALA A 13 -1.74 16.61 24.09
C ALA A 13 -1.51 17.22 22.69
N ILE A 14 -1.60 16.40 21.61
CA ILE A 14 -1.50 16.88 20.24
C ILE A 14 -2.78 17.65 19.85
N MET A 15 -3.95 17.18 20.25
CA MET A 15 -5.22 17.90 20.01
C MET A 15 -5.36 19.17 20.85
N GLY A 16 -4.76 19.22 22.04
CA GLY A 16 -4.78 20.40 22.91
C GLY A 16 -3.95 21.60 22.41
N LEU A 17 -3.02 21.38 21.50
CA LEU A 17 -2.19 22.44 20.92
C LEU A 17 -2.84 23.11 19.68
N CYS A 18 -3.89 22.53 19.13
CA CYS A 18 -4.62 23.10 17.98
C CYS A 18 -5.86 23.94 18.39
N ALA A 19 -6.23 23.97 19.66
CA ALA A 19 -7.42 24.69 20.14
C ALA A 19 -7.04 26.09 20.66
N GLY A 20 -6.83 27.05 19.75
CA GLY A 20 -6.64 28.40 20.26
C GLY A 20 -6.17 29.51 19.33
N THR A 21 -6.74 29.62 18.14
CA THR A 21 -6.77 30.92 17.45
C THR A 21 -8.16 31.13 16.87
N ALA A 22 -8.74 32.30 17.20
CA ALA A 22 -10.00 32.75 16.61
C ALA A 22 -9.92 32.69 15.07
N PRO A 23 -11.02 32.40 14.35
CA PRO A 23 -11.00 32.33 12.91
C PRO A 23 -10.58 33.71 12.38
N ALA A 24 -9.35 33.80 11.87
CA ALA A 24 -9.01 34.86 10.92
C ALA A 24 -9.98 34.73 9.74
N GLU A 25 -10.40 35.86 9.14
CA GLU A 25 -11.16 35.85 7.89
C GLU A 25 -10.56 34.79 6.94
N ALA A 26 -11.42 33.92 6.43
CA ALA A 26 -10.98 32.80 5.60
C ALA A 26 -10.20 33.34 4.41
N GLU A 27 -8.88 33.39 4.54
CA GLU A 27 -8.01 33.71 3.41
C GLU A 27 -8.25 32.67 2.32
N LYS A 28 -8.35 33.14 1.09
CA LYS A 28 -8.49 32.27 -0.07
C LYS A 28 -7.32 31.29 -0.08
N PRO A 29 -7.59 29.95 -0.24
CA PRO A 29 -6.52 28.96 -0.19
C PRO A 29 -5.44 29.24 -1.25
N ASP A 30 -4.18 29.08 -0.86
CA ASP A 30 -3.02 29.23 -1.76
C ASP A 30 -2.85 27.95 -2.61
N SER A 31 -3.62 27.89 -3.70
CA SER A 31 -3.57 26.75 -4.62
C SER A 31 -2.23 26.63 -5.34
N VAL A 32 -1.54 27.75 -5.61
CA VAL A 32 -0.23 27.71 -6.27
C VAL A 32 0.84 27.11 -5.37
N ALA A 33 0.83 27.46 -4.07
CA ALA A 33 1.72 26.82 -3.11
C ALA A 33 1.39 25.33 -2.96
N PHE A 34 0.10 24.96 -2.85
CA PHE A 34 -0.30 23.55 -2.73
C PHE A 34 0.12 22.72 -3.95
N GLU A 35 -0.11 23.20 -5.17
CA GLU A 35 0.34 22.53 -6.39
C GLU A 35 1.87 22.34 -6.43
N THR A 36 2.64 23.33 -5.92
CA THR A 36 4.08 23.22 -5.80
C THR A 36 4.49 22.11 -4.85
N PHE A 37 3.83 21.98 -3.71
CA PHE A 37 4.08 20.88 -2.77
C PHE A 37 3.67 19.52 -3.35
N LEU A 38 2.53 19.43 -4.05
CA LEU A 38 2.12 18.18 -4.71
C LEU A 38 3.15 17.75 -5.74
N ALA A 39 3.60 18.66 -6.61
CA ALA A 39 4.61 18.34 -7.62
C ALA A 39 5.94 17.87 -7.02
N ALA A 40 6.34 18.43 -5.86
CA ALA A 40 7.55 18.04 -5.16
C ALA A 40 7.41 16.68 -4.41
N ASN A 41 6.21 16.17 -4.22
CA ASN A 41 5.94 14.97 -3.44
C ASN A 41 5.43 13.79 -4.27
N THR A 42 5.78 13.71 -5.56
CA THR A 42 5.78 12.43 -6.28
C THR A 42 6.86 11.53 -5.68
N THR A 43 6.65 10.21 -5.72
CA THR A 43 7.65 9.27 -5.18
C THR A 43 9.03 9.49 -5.80
N GLN A 44 9.09 9.71 -7.12
CA GLN A 44 10.34 9.96 -7.83
C GLN A 44 11.08 11.20 -7.31
N GLU A 45 10.40 12.32 -7.14
CA GLU A 45 10.99 13.58 -6.65
C GLU A 45 11.44 13.45 -5.19
N MET A 46 10.65 12.75 -4.36
CA MET A 46 11.02 12.51 -2.96
C MET A 46 12.25 11.62 -2.83
N LEU A 47 12.31 10.52 -3.59
CA LEU A 47 13.47 9.63 -3.58
C LEU A 47 14.72 10.31 -4.17
N ALA A 48 14.57 11.10 -5.24
CA ALA A 48 15.68 11.86 -5.81
C ALA A 48 16.26 12.89 -4.81
N ARG A 49 15.39 13.50 -3.99
CA ARG A 49 15.78 14.52 -3.01
C ARG A 49 16.35 13.93 -1.73
N ASN A 50 15.80 12.80 -1.24
CA ASN A 50 16.08 12.29 0.09
C ASN A 50 16.79 10.92 0.09
N GLY A 51 16.78 10.18 -1.01
CA GLY A 51 17.33 8.83 -1.14
C GLY A 51 16.36 7.74 -0.72
N ASP A 52 15.68 7.91 0.41
CA ASP A 52 14.68 6.97 0.92
C ASP A 52 13.56 7.70 1.67
N VAL A 53 12.45 6.98 1.89
CA VAL A 53 11.32 7.43 2.69
C VAL A 53 10.74 6.25 3.47
N LEU A 54 10.48 6.45 4.75
CA LEU A 54 9.70 5.57 5.61
C LEU A 54 8.36 6.23 5.92
N MET A 55 7.27 5.65 5.46
CA MET A 55 5.90 6.04 5.81
C MET A 55 5.40 5.11 6.92
N THR A 56 4.83 5.69 7.95
CA THR A 56 4.06 4.95 8.97
C THR A 56 2.60 5.36 8.85
N ARG A 57 1.73 4.41 8.56
CA ARG A 57 0.29 4.59 8.46
C ARG A 57 -0.39 3.93 9.65
N THR A 58 -1.28 4.67 10.32
CA THR A 58 -2.17 4.14 11.35
C THR A 58 -3.61 4.33 10.93
N THR A 59 -4.38 3.25 10.93
CA THR A 59 -5.80 3.24 10.54
C THR A 59 -6.65 2.83 11.74
N TRP A 60 -7.74 3.57 11.99
CA TRP A 60 -8.72 3.28 13.03
C TRP A 60 -10.00 2.77 12.37
N PHE A 61 -10.50 1.63 12.87
CA PHE A 61 -11.79 1.07 12.47
C PHE A 61 -12.85 1.31 13.55
N GLU A 62 -14.11 1.23 13.18
CA GLU A 62 -15.19 1.20 14.18
C GLU A 62 -14.89 0.12 15.21
N ASP A 63 -15.01 0.45 16.52
CA ASP A 63 -14.77 -0.43 17.65
C ASP A 63 -13.31 -0.78 18.00
N ALA A 64 -12.31 0.06 17.65
CA ALA A 64 -11.04 0.13 18.36
C ALA A 64 -9.89 -0.79 17.95
N GLU A 65 -9.87 -1.44 16.83
CA GLU A 65 -8.62 -1.99 16.31
C GLU A 65 -7.84 -0.93 15.56
N VAL A 66 -6.62 -0.66 16.04
CA VAL A 66 -5.66 0.22 15.38
C VAL A 66 -4.74 -0.68 14.56
N MET A 67 -4.80 -0.58 13.24
CA MET A 67 -3.84 -1.21 12.34
C MET A 67 -2.71 -0.22 12.06
N THR A 68 -1.48 -0.68 12.20
CA THR A 68 -0.29 0.12 11.89
C THR A 68 0.55 -0.59 10.84
N GLU A 69 0.86 0.12 9.78
CA GLU A 69 1.68 -0.35 8.66
C GLU A 69 2.89 0.55 8.49
N HIS A 70 4.00 -0.03 8.04
CA HIS A 70 5.20 0.71 7.68
C HIS A 70 5.56 0.42 6.24
N VAL A 71 5.78 1.45 5.44
CA VAL A 71 6.21 1.33 4.06
C VAL A 71 7.52 2.06 3.88
N PHE A 72 8.58 1.30 3.63
CA PHE A 72 9.87 1.84 3.25
C PHE A 72 10.01 1.81 1.73
N ARG A 73 10.50 2.90 1.14
CA ARG A 73 10.81 2.99 -0.29
C ARG A 73 12.19 3.60 -0.50
N ALA A 74 12.97 2.97 -1.37
CA ALA A 74 14.20 3.49 -1.96
C ALA A 74 14.17 3.25 -3.48
N ALA A 75 15.18 3.70 -4.21
CA ALA A 75 15.18 3.67 -5.68
C ALA A 75 14.98 2.27 -6.28
N ASP A 76 15.46 1.23 -5.61
CA ASP A 76 15.52 -0.15 -6.08
C ASP A 76 14.70 -1.13 -5.22
N ILE A 77 14.01 -0.65 -4.19
CA ILE A 77 13.29 -1.52 -3.25
C ILE A 77 12.09 -0.82 -2.64
N THR A 78 11.03 -1.60 -2.42
CA THR A 78 9.92 -1.25 -1.52
C THR A 78 9.71 -2.39 -0.55
N LEU A 79 9.64 -2.07 0.75
CA LEU A 79 9.30 -2.99 1.82
C LEU A 79 8.03 -2.51 2.51
N TRP A 80 7.09 -3.41 2.69
CA TRP A 80 5.84 -3.15 3.39
C TRP A 80 5.72 -4.09 4.58
N PHE A 81 5.64 -3.53 5.76
CA PHE A 81 5.47 -4.25 7.02
C PHE A 81 4.04 -4.08 7.51
N HIS A 82 3.35 -5.18 7.65
CA HIS A 82 2.00 -5.22 8.18
C HIS A 82 2.02 -5.57 9.68
N ASP A 83 1.07 -5.08 10.44
CA ASP A 83 0.94 -5.33 11.87
C ASP A 83 0.70 -6.81 12.23
N ASN A 84 0.20 -7.61 11.29
CA ASN A 84 0.05 -9.06 11.40
C ASN A 84 1.36 -9.85 11.21
N GLY A 85 2.47 -9.14 11.02
CA GLY A 85 3.80 -9.73 10.82
C GLY A 85 4.13 -10.13 9.38
N ARG A 86 3.22 -9.90 8.41
CA ARG A 86 3.52 -10.07 6.99
C ARG A 86 4.46 -8.98 6.52
N ILE A 87 5.40 -9.35 5.65
CA ILE A 87 6.36 -8.42 5.02
C ILE A 87 6.31 -8.66 3.52
N ASP A 88 6.04 -7.60 2.75
CA ASP A 88 6.08 -7.63 1.29
C ASP A 88 7.36 -6.95 0.81
N LEU A 89 8.15 -7.64 -0.01
CA LEU A 89 9.36 -7.14 -0.63
C LEU A 89 9.15 -7.05 -2.14
N ARG A 90 9.37 -5.89 -2.71
CA ARG A 90 9.26 -5.64 -4.15
C ARG A 90 10.51 -4.96 -4.66
N ALA A 91 11.08 -5.54 -5.70
CA ALA A 91 12.25 -5.05 -6.42
C ALA A 91 12.09 -5.35 -7.91
N PRO A 92 12.90 -4.76 -8.80
CA PRO A 92 12.82 -5.04 -10.24
C PRO A 92 12.94 -6.53 -10.58
N ASP A 93 13.67 -7.30 -9.78
CA ASP A 93 13.97 -8.71 -10.04
C ASP A 93 13.03 -9.69 -9.33
N TYR A 94 12.29 -9.26 -8.30
CA TYR A 94 11.43 -10.15 -7.51
C TYR A 94 10.34 -9.42 -6.74
N PHE A 95 9.20 -10.08 -6.58
CA PHE A 95 8.10 -9.72 -5.69
C PHE A 95 7.88 -10.90 -4.76
N ILE A 96 8.18 -10.72 -3.48
CA ILE A 96 8.17 -11.79 -2.47
C ILE A 96 7.41 -11.31 -1.24
N ASP A 97 6.56 -12.17 -0.71
CA ASP A 97 5.86 -11.98 0.54
C ASP A 97 6.37 -12.99 1.58
N ARG A 98 6.44 -12.60 2.83
CA ARG A 98 6.78 -13.47 3.96
C ARG A 98 5.68 -13.42 5.01
N GLY A 99 5.43 -14.56 5.67
CA GLY A 99 4.45 -14.64 6.77
C GLY A 99 3.00 -14.81 6.30
N TYR A 100 2.79 -15.50 5.19
CA TYR A 100 1.48 -15.63 4.56
C TYR A 100 0.50 -16.56 5.30
N ALA A 101 0.97 -17.67 5.85
CA ALA A 101 0.20 -18.62 6.65
C ALA A 101 1.12 -19.48 7.53
N ASP A 102 0.57 -20.19 8.52
CA ASP A 102 1.33 -20.95 9.52
C ASP A 102 2.27 -22.01 8.93
N ASP A 103 1.95 -22.55 7.74
CA ASP A 103 2.70 -23.59 7.05
C ASP A 103 3.37 -23.12 5.74
N VAL A 104 3.19 -21.87 5.37
CA VAL A 104 3.75 -21.25 4.16
C VAL A 104 4.55 -20.02 4.53
N LEU A 105 5.87 -20.13 4.41
CA LEU A 105 6.77 -19.07 4.82
C LEU A 105 6.83 -17.93 3.81
N PHE A 106 6.64 -18.22 2.51
CA PHE A 106 6.84 -17.26 1.44
C PHE A 106 5.73 -17.32 0.40
N GLY A 107 5.40 -16.15 -0.14
CA GLY A 107 4.63 -15.97 -1.35
C GLY A 107 5.48 -15.33 -2.44
N THR A 108 5.12 -15.50 -3.70
CA THR A 108 5.76 -14.82 -4.82
C THR A 108 4.77 -14.52 -5.92
N THR A 109 5.10 -13.55 -6.77
CA THR A 109 4.31 -13.24 -7.96
C THR A 109 5.04 -13.71 -9.22
N ILE A 110 4.36 -14.53 -10.02
CA ILE A 110 4.83 -14.95 -11.35
C ILE A 110 4.39 -13.89 -12.36
N PHE A 111 5.34 -13.39 -13.13
CA PHE A 111 5.10 -12.45 -14.23
C PHE A 111 5.36 -13.15 -15.57
N ASP A 112 4.72 -12.68 -16.62
CA ASP A 112 4.92 -13.20 -17.98
C ASP A 112 6.37 -13.02 -18.47
N SER A 113 7.00 -11.93 -18.04
CA SER A 113 8.39 -11.62 -18.39
C SER A 113 9.09 -10.81 -17.28
N ALA A 114 10.40 -10.73 -17.36
CA ALA A 114 11.20 -9.86 -16.50
C ALA A 114 10.90 -8.38 -16.77
N GLU A 115 10.59 -8.03 -18.01
CA GLU A 115 10.21 -6.70 -18.45
C GLU A 115 8.86 -6.27 -17.79
N ASP A 116 7.86 -7.14 -17.77
CA ASP A 116 6.57 -6.87 -17.12
C ASP A 116 6.73 -6.68 -15.61
N ARG A 117 7.59 -7.48 -14.98
CA ARG A 117 7.90 -7.33 -13.55
C ARG A 117 8.56 -6.00 -13.26
N ALA A 118 9.58 -5.63 -14.04
CA ALA A 118 10.29 -4.36 -13.87
C ALA A 118 9.36 -3.17 -14.12
N ALA A 119 8.53 -3.21 -15.15
CA ALA A 119 7.54 -2.17 -15.44
C ALA A 119 6.49 -2.05 -14.33
N THR A 120 6.08 -3.18 -13.73
CA THR A 120 5.16 -3.17 -12.59
C THR A 120 5.84 -2.56 -11.37
N PHE A 121 7.10 -2.89 -11.10
CA PHE A 121 7.86 -2.26 -10.02
C PHE A 121 7.98 -0.74 -10.21
N GLU A 122 8.34 -0.29 -11.42
CA GLU A 122 8.41 1.13 -11.76
C GLU A 122 7.06 1.84 -11.53
N ARG A 123 5.95 1.21 -11.88
CA ARG A 123 4.62 1.74 -11.61
C ARG A 123 4.38 1.92 -10.11
N TYR A 124 4.72 0.95 -9.26
CA TYR A 124 4.62 1.08 -7.80
C TYR A 124 5.52 2.18 -7.24
N GLN A 125 6.73 2.35 -7.82
CA GLN A 125 7.63 3.43 -7.43
C GLN A 125 7.12 4.81 -7.85
N ASN A 126 6.28 4.87 -8.88
CA ASN A 126 5.71 6.12 -9.39
C ASN A 126 4.33 6.44 -8.76
N GLU A 127 3.78 5.56 -7.93
CA GLU A 127 2.57 5.88 -7.16
C GLU A 127 2.83 7.09 -6.27
N ALA A 128 1.99 8.11 -6.41
CA ALA A 128 2.08 9.30 -5.59
C ALA A 128 1.75 8.97 -4.13
N PHE A 129 2.46 9.59 -3.19
CA PHE A 129 2.06 9.53 -1.77
C PHE A 129 0.81 10.34 -1.49
N ILE A 130 0.50 11.29 -2.35
CA ILE A 130 -0.74 12.06 -2.30
C ILE A 130 -1.51 11.76 -3.59
N ASP A 131 -2.58 11.04 -3.46
CA ASP A 131 -3.52 10.75 -4.55
C ASP A 131 -4.83 11.50 -4.26
N LEU A 132 -5.01 12.62 -4.97
CA LEU A 132 -6.22 13.40 -4.81
C LEU A 132 -7.40 12.68 -5.47
N LEU A 133 -8.48 12.52 -4.73
CA LEU A 133 -9.69 11.89 -5.23
C LEU A 133 -10.39 12.77 -6.27
N ASP A 134 -11.09 12.13 -7.20
CA ASP A 134 -11.97 12.82 -8.13
C ASP A 134 -13.01 13.66 -7.38
N GLY A 135 -13.04 14.96 -7.66
CA GLY A 135 -13.93 15.91 -6.98
C GLY A 135 -13.41 16.42 -5.63
N GLU A 136 -12.20 16.06 -5.23
CA GLU A 136 -11.54 16.64 -4.08
C GLU A 136 -11.15 18.10 -4.35
N THR A 137 -11.52 18.99 -3.44
CA THR A 137 -11.30 20.44 -3.58
C THR A 137 -10.45 20.96 -2.43
N LEU A 138 -9.53 21.88 -2.75
CA LEU A 138 -8.74 22.58 -1.75
C LEU A 138 -9.62 23.61 -1.04
N GLU A 139 -9.82 23.42 0.27
CA GLU A 139 -10.67 24.26 1.10
C GLU A 139 -9.88 25.33 1.84
N LYS A 140 -8.69 24.96 2.33
CA LYS A 140 -7.93 25.82 3.22
C LYS A 140 -6.44 25.57 3.12
N THR A 141 -5.66 26.63 3.25
CA THR A 141 -4.22 26.56 3.47
C THR A 141 -3.81 27.49 4.59
N TYR A 142 -2.80 27.11 5.35
CA TYR A 142 -2.23 27.96 6.39
C TYR A 142 -0.80 27.52 6.74
N VAL A 143 -0.09 28.40 7.43
CA VAL A 143 1.23 28.11 7.99
C VAL A 143 1.10 28.00 9.49
N THR A 144 1.61 26.90 10.06
CA THR A 144 1.61 26.68 11.51
C THR A 144 2.69 27.49 12.21
N ASP A 145 2.61 27.63 13.52
CA ASP A 145 3.60 28.39 14.33
C ASP A 145 5.03 27.82 14.20
N ASN A 146 5.16 26.51 13.93
CA ASN A 146 6.46 25.87 13.67
C ASN A 146 6.90 25.95 12.20
N GLY A 147 6.24 26.76 11.37
CA GLY A 147 6.62 27.07 10.00
C GLY A 147 6.21 26.03 8.97
N ARG A 148 5.38 25.03 9.29
CA ARG A 148 4.89 24.03 8.34
C ARG A 148 3.73 24.57 7.52
N PHE A 149 3.71 24.22 6.24
CA PHE A 149 2.56 24.50 5.37
C PHE A 149 1.53 23.37 5.51
N VAL A 150 0.28 23.74 5.70
CA VAL A 150 -0.84 22.81 5.81
C VAL A 150 -1.85 23.13 4.73
N ALA A 151 -2.32 22.08 4.04
CA ALA A 151 -3.42 22.13 3.10
C ALA A 151 -4.52 21.19 3.55
N GLU A 152 -5.74 21.69 3.62
CA GLU A 152 -6.94 20.87 3.87
C GLU A 152 -7.75 20.80 2.60
N THR A 153 -8.05 19.58 2.18
CA THR A 153 -8.92 19.30 1.04
C THR A 153 -10.18 18.60 1.51
N ARG A 154 -11.22 18.67 0.71
CA ARG A 154 -12.53 18.08 1.01
C ARG A 154 -13.08 17.35 -0.19
N CYS A 155 -13.66 16.19 0.07
CA CYS A 155 -14.37 15.40 -0.91
C CYS A 155 -15.76 15.07 -0.39
N SER A 156 -16.80 15.41 -1.16
CA SER A 156 -18.19 15.09 -0.88
C SER A 156 -18.70 13.85 -1.61
N VAL A 157 -17.80 13.14 -2.31
CA VAL A 157 -18.16 11.92 -3.02
C VAL A 157 -18.26 10.77 -2.02
N PRO A 158 -19.36 9.99 -2.02
CA PRO A 158 -19.48 8.83 -1.16
C PRO A 158 -18.40 7.81 -1.50
N LEU A 159 -17.44 7.64 -0.59
CA LEU A 159 -16.41 6.63 -0.71
C LEU A 159 -17.01 5.28 -0.31
N ILE A 160 -17.10 4.34 -1.23
CA ILE A 160 -17.47 2.95 -0.92
C ILE A 160 -16.19 2.21 -0.58
N VAL A 161 -15.91 2.04 0.70
CA VAL A 161 -14.81 1.19 1.14
C VAL A 161 -15.34 -0.24 1.28
N ARG A 162 -14.88 -1.16 0.44
CA ARG A 162 -15.13 -2.58 0.59
C ARG A 162 -13.98 -3.19 1.40
N GLN A 163 -14.32 -3.79 2.52
CA GLN A 163 -13.34 -4.50 3.35
C GLN A 163 -13.67 -5.97 3.37
N THR A 164 -12.67 -6.81 3.05
CA THR A 164 -12.74 -8.26 3.19
C THR A 164 -11.93 -8.65 4.41
N VAL A 165 -12.56 -9.25 5.42
CA VAL A 165 -11.88 -9.77 6.61
C VAL A 165 -12.01 -11.29 6.64
N GLY A 166 -10.89 -12.00 6.38
CA GLY A 166 -10.86 -13.47 6.35
C GLY A 166 -11.66 -14.08 5.19
N GLN A 167 -12.14 -15.32 5.37
CA GLN A 167 -13.00 -16.00 4.38
C GLN A 167 -14.45 -15.47 4.36
N MET A 168 -14.82 -14.59 5.24
CA MET A 168 -16.10 -13.88 5.20
C MET A 168 -15.91 -12.55 4.49
N GLU A 169 -16.55 -12.40 3.33
CA GLU A 169 -16.75 -11.10 2.73
C GLU A 169 -17.61 -10.26 3.69
N TYR A 170 -16.94 -9.53 4.55
CA TYR A 170 -17.57 -8.35 5.10
C TYR A 170 -17.51 -7.31 4.00
N THR A 171 -18.58 -7.19 3.26
CA THR A 171 -18.83 -5.99 2.48
C THR A 171 -19.14 -4.88 3.48
N GLY A 172 -18.13 -4.48 4.21
CA GLY A 172 -18.12 -3.24 4.96
C GLY A 172 -18.09 -2.10 3.96
N SER A 173 -19.24 -1.87 3.33
CA SER A 173 -19.45 -0.63 2.63
C SER A 173 -19.57 0.41 3.72
N TYR A 174 -18.56 1.26 3.92
CA TYR A 174 -18.83 2.56 4.48
C TYR A 174 -19.68 3.28 3.45
N VAL A 175 -20.99 3.08 3.55
CA VAL A 175 -21.93 3.94 2.87
C VAL A 175 -21.92 5.22 3.68
N TYR A 176 -21.19 6.21 3.19
CA TYR A 176 -21.34 7.54 3.73
C TYR A 176 -22.80 7.92 3.50
N ALA A 177 -23.54 8.05 4.60
CA ALA A 177 -24.90 8.58 4.53
C ALA A 177 -24.84 9.99 3.92
N ASP A 178 -25.89 10.39 3.26
CA ASP A 178 -26.01 11.77 2.76
C ASP A 178 -25.62 12.76 3.85
N GLY A 179 -24.66 13.64 3.57
CA GLY A 179 -24.15 14.63 4.51
C GLY A 179 -22.85 14.28 5.23
N MET A 180 -22.21 13.14 4.93
CA MET A 180 -20.84 12.88 5.36
C MET A 180 -19.82 13.47 4.37
N GLU A 181 -18.71 13.95 4.90
CA GLU A 181 -17.62 14.53 4.13
C GLU A 181 -16.29 13.90 4.55
N LEU A 182 -15.41 13.70 3.58
CA LEU A 182 -14.05 13.27 3.78
C LEU A 182 -13.13 14.48 3.66
N VAL A 183 -12.30 14.68 4.67
CA VAL A 183 -11.32 15.77 4.72
C VAL A 183 -9.93 15.18 4.87
N TYR A 184 -9.01 15.61 4.02
CA TYR A 184 -7.60 15.30 4.13
C TYR A 184 -6.84 16.54 4.59
N ARG A 185 -5.89 16.34 5.50
CA ARG A 185 -5.00 17.38 5.98
C ARG A 185 -3.57 16.98 5.70
N TYR A 186 -2.98 17.59 4.69
CA TYR A 186 -1.60 17.41 4.28
C TYR A 186 -0.70 18.41 4.99
N THR A 187 0.38 17.94 5.59
CA THR A 187 1.35 18.79 6.29
C THR A 187 2.71 18.66 5.62
N PHE A 188 3.27 19.78 5.18
CA PHE A 188 4.54 19.85 4.48
C PHE A 188 5.57 20.67 5.25
N ASP A 189 6.82 20.25 5.16
CA ASP A 189 7.96 21.06 5.57
C ASP A 189 8.28 22.07 4.47
N ARG A 190 8.33 23.36 4.81
CA ARG A 190 8.51 24.43 3.83
C ARG A 190 9.93 24.57 3.30
N GLU A 191 10.92 24.13 4.05
CA GLU A 191 12.33 24.24 3.66
C GLU A 191 12.71 23.09 2.73
N THR A 192 12.28 21.87 3.05
CA THR A 192 12.60 20.69 2.28
C THR A 192 11.56 20.34 1.23
N LEU A 193 10.37 20.95 1.28
CA LEU A 193 9.16 20.64 0.49
C LEU A 193 8.61 19.24 0.75
N ASN A 194 9.11 18.52 1.75
CA ASN A 194 8.68 17.14 2.04
C ASN A 194 7.29 17.11 2.70
N LEU A 195 6.47 16.15 2.31
CA LEU A 195 5.28 15.75 3.05
C LEU A 195 5.73 15.13 4.37
N VAL A 196 5.30 15.65 5.49
CA VAL A 196 5.69 15.14 6.82
C VAL A 196 4.54 14.47 7.56
N GLY A 197 3.33 14.66 7.09
CA GLY A 197 2.15 13.99 7.64
C GLY A 197 0.91 14.18 6.78
N ASN A 198 0.01 13.22 6.88
CA ASN A 198 -1.34 13.26 6.31
C ASN A 198 -2.31 12.72 7.35
N GLU A 199 -3.43 13.38 7.54
CA GLU A 199 -4.53 12.93 8.38
C GLU A 199 -5.82 12.94 7.58
N SER A 200 -6.59 11.86 7.68
CA SER A 200 -7.87 11.71 7.01
C SER A 200 -8.99 11.69 8.05
N PHE A 201 -9.99 12.52 7.83
CA PHE A 201 -11.12 12.70 8.74
C PHE A 201 -12.43 12.40 8.02
N ILE A 202 -13.36 11.76 8.74
CA ILE A 202 -14.75 11.72 8.35
C ILE A 202 -15.48 12.76 9.19
N ILE A 203 -16.24 13.63 8.55
CA ILE A 203 -17.15 14.56 9.21
C ILE A 203 -18.56 14.01 9.00
N ASP A 204 -19.26 13.67 10.09
CA ASP A 204 -20.62 13.16 10.04
C ASP A 204 -21.65 14.28 9.80
N ALA A 205 -22.93 13.89 9.60
CA ALA A 205 -24.03 14.82 9.34
C ALA A 205 -24.26 15.83 10.50
N GLU A 206 -23.81 15.50 11.70
CA GLU A 206 -23.85 16.37 12.89
C GLU A 206 -22.63 17.29 12.98
N GLY A 207 -21.67 17.16 12.04
CA GLY A 207 -20.43 17.95 12.02
C GLY A 207 -19.34 17.45 12.96
N LYS A 208 -19.50 16.24 13.51
CA LYS A 208 -18.47 15.61 14.34
C LYS A 208 -17.37 15.05 13.45
N SER A 209 -16.12 15.41 13.74
CA SER A 209 -14.94 14.95 13.02
C SER A 209 -14.31 13.75 13.73
N ASN A 210 -14.05 12.67 12.98
CA ASN A 210 -13.36 11.48 13.45
C ASN A 210 -12.16 11.20 12.54
N VAL A 211 -10.96 11.09 13.11
CA VAL A 211 -9.78 10.63 12.38
C VAL A 211 -9.94 9.13 12.12
N PHE A 212 -9.82 8.69 10.86
CA PHE A 212 -9.82 7.27 10.56
C PHE A 212 -8.45 6.78 10.04
N GLN A 213 -7.59 7.69 9.59
CA GLN A 213 -6.24 7.35 9.15
C GLN A 213 -5.29 8.51 9.42
N SER A 214 -4.06 8.20 9.81
CA SER A 214 -2.96 9.16 9.83
C SER A 214 -1.70 8.54 9.26
N GLU A 215 -0.89 9.36 8.63
CA GLU A 215 0.40 8.97 8.07
C GLU A 215 1.48 9.94 8.54
N THR A 216 2.65 9.41 8.84
CA THR A 216 3.86 10.19 9.10
C THR A 216 4.97 9.73 8.16
N TYR A 217 5.86 10.66 7.81
CA TYR A 217 6.91 10.41 6.83
C TYR A 217 8.26 10.81 7.41
N GLU A 218 9.24 9.90 7.30
CA GLU A 218 10.62 10.10 7.69
C GLU A 218 11.52 9.89 6.47
N TYR A 219 12.56 10.71 6.32
CA TYR A 219 13.39 10.76 5.12
C TYR A 219 14.86 10.62 5.45
N GLY A 220 15.61 9.92 4.56
CA GLY A 220 17.07 9.76 4.68
C GLY A 220 17.50 9.10 5.98
N THR A 221 16.60 8.32 6.57
CA THR A 221 16.83 7.76 7.91
C THR A 221 17.81 6.61 7.89
N LYS A 222 18.06 5.99 6.70
CA LYS A 222 18.70 4.68 6.59
C LYS A 222 18.13 3.70 7.63
N ALA A 223 16.87 3.90 8.00
CA ALA A 223 16.16 3.09 8.97
C ALA A 223 16.09 1.63 8.52
N TYR A 224 16.32 1.43 7.24
CA TYR A 224 16.47 0.14 6.61
C TYR A 224 17.85 0.00 6.02
N ASP A 225 18.60 -0.99 6.52
CA ASP A 225 19.80 -1.49 5.87
C ASP A 225 19.36 -2.63 4.92
N PRO A 226 19.42 -2.44 3.58
CA PRO A 226 19.08 -3.48 2.62
C PRO A 226 19.82 -4.80 2.87
N ALA A 227 21.01 -4.74 3.49
CA ALA A 227 21.78 -5.92 3.88
C ALA A 227 21.10 -6.66 5.07
N ALA A 228 20.54 -5.94 6.05
CA ALA A 228 19.79 -6.56 7.14
C ALA A 228 18.44 -7.10 6.65
N ASP A 229 17.80 -6.42 5.70
CA ASP A 229 16.52 -6.86 5.13
C ASP A 229 16.68 -8.08 4.22
N SER A 230 17.84 -8.26 3.58
CA SER A 230 18.14 -9.49 2.86
C SER A 230 18.14 -10.72 3.77
N GLU A 231 18.40 -10.56 5.07
CA GLU A 231 18.30 -11.64 6.06
C GLU A 231 16.83 -12.09 6.25
N LEU A 232 15.86 -11.19 6.13
CA LEU A 232 14.43 -11.52 6.25
C LEU A 232 13.96 -12.50 5.18
N PHE A 233 14.58 -12.46 4.00
CA PHE A 233 14.29 -13.33 2.86
C PHE A 233 15.43 -14.28 2.53
N ALA A 234 16.46 -14.37 3.39
CA ALA A 234 17.62 -15.22 3.17
C ALA A 234 17.23 -16.69 2.95
N ASP A 235 16.26 -17.19 3.70
CA ASP A 235 15.78 -18.56 3.57
C ASP A 235 15.11 -18.80 2.20
N TYR A 236 14.38 -17.85 1.67
CA TYR A 236 13.79 -17.92 0.32
C TYR A 236 14.90 -17.97 -0.75
N PHE A 237 15.85 -17.07 -0.69
CA PHE A 237 16.96 -17.04 -1.63
C PHE A 237 17.87 -18.27 -1.51
N ALA A 238 18.06 -18.79 -0.28
CA ALA A 238 18.78 -20.05 -0.06
C ALA A 238 18.03 -21.23 -0.69
N ALA A 239 16.71 -21.33 -0.52
CA ALA A 239 15.89 -22.38 -1.11
C ALA A 239 15.93 -22.36 -2.65
N LEU A 240 16.03 -21.19 -3.29
CA LEU A 240 16.23 -21.08 -4.74
C LEU A 240 17.53 -21.72 -5.23
N SER A 241 18.52 -21.92 -4.37
CA SER A 241 19.79 -22.57 -4.70
C SER A 241 19.79 -24.09 -4.52
N VAL A 242 18.74 -24.67 -3.93
CA VAL A 242 18.61 -26.12 -3.66
C VAL A 242 17.77 -26.79 -4.74
N GLN A 243 18.45 -27.39 -5.73
CA GLN A 243 17.80 -27.93 -6.93
C GLN A 243 16.65 -28.92 -6.64
N ASP A 244 16.81 -29.76 -5.60
CA ASP A 244 15.82 -30.79 -5.25
C ASP A 244 14.54 -30.21 -4.61
N GLU A 245 14.60 -28.98 -4.15
CA GLU A 245 13.47 -28.25 -3.55
C GLU A 245 12.76 -27.35 -4.56
N LEU A 246 13.21 -27.30 -5.79
CA LEU A 246 12.59 -26.48 -6.83
C LEU A 246 11.54 -27.26 -7.63
N ARG A 247 10.47 -26.58 -8.00
CA ARG A 247 9.40 -27.10 -8.86
C ARG A 247 9.10 -26.11 -9.99
N THR A 248 8.72 -26.67 -11.11
CA THR A 248 8.33 -25.89 -12.29
C THR A 248 6.83 -25.66 -12.27
N ILE A 249 6.44 -24.38 -12.29
CA ILE A 249 5.05 -23.97 -12.47
C ILE A 249 4.91 -23.46 -13.90
N ARG A 250 4.08 -24.14 -14.68
CA ARG A 250 3.76 -23.76 -16.06
C ARG A 250 2.32 -23.27 -16.14
N ILE A 251 2.14 -22.08 -16.69
CA ILE A 251 0.85 -21.45 -16.89
C ILE A 251 0.59 -21.37 -18.39
N VAL A 252 -0.51 -21.96 -18.85
CA VAL A 252 -0.93 -21.92 -20.25
C VAL A 252 -2.14 -21.01 -20.35
N TYR A 253 -1.95 -19.89 -21.01
CA TYR A 253 -3.02 -18.92 -21.28
C TYR A 253 -3.74 -19.24 -22.59
N ASP A 254 -5.05 -19.09 -22.59
CA ASP A 254 -5.93 -19.28 -23.76
C ASP A 254 -5.66 -20.59 -24.51
N PRO A 255 -5.67 -21.74 -23.82
CA PRO A 255 -5.30 -23.03 -24.41
C PRO A 255 -6.14 -23.33 -25.65
N ASP A 256 -5.51 -23.97 -26.64
CA ASP A 256 -6.12 -24.38 -27.93
C ASP A 256 -6.65 -23.24 -28.80
N THR A 257 -6.25 -22.01 -28.52
CA THR A 257 -6.56 -20.83 -29.34
C THR A 257 -5.35 -20.35 -30.16
N ALA A 258 -5.60 -19.44 -31.10
CA ALA A 258 -4.52 -18.77 -31.83
C ALA A 258 -3.69 -17.82 -30.93
N HIS A 259 -4.15 -17.56 -29.71
CA HIS A 259 -3.53 -16.67 -28.72
C HIS A 259 -2.84 -17.43 -27.59
N GLU A 260 -2.77 -18.77 -27.67
CA GLU A 260 -2.12 -19.59 -26.64
C GLU A 260 -0.71 -19.08 -26.35
N LYS A 261 -0.44 -18.82 -25.09
CA LYS A 261 0.86 -18.42 -24.55
C LYS A 261 1.21 -19.29 -23.35
N THR A 262 2.47 -19.37 -23.04
CA THR A 262 2.93 -20.10 -21.86
C THR A 262 3.94 -19.26 -21.09
N ALA A 263 3.75 -19.15 -19.77
CA ALA A 263 4.74 -18.65 -18.84
C ALA A 263 5.25 -19.81 -17.97
N GLU A 264 6.50 -19.76 -17.57
CA GLU A 264 7.11 -20.73 -16.64
C GLU A 264 7.83 -20.00 -15.51
N ALA A 265 7.69 -20.54 -14.30
CA ALA A 265 8.47 -20.13 -13.14
C ALA A 265 9.03 -21.36 -12.44
N VAL A 266 10.21 -21.22 -11.84
CA VAL A 266 10.82 -22.24 -11.01
C VAL A 266 10.84 -21.70 -9.57
N LEU A 267 10.10 -22.34 -8.68
CA LEU A 267 9.83 -21.86 -7.35
C LEU A 267 10.19 -22.93 -6.29
N PRO A 268 10.60 -22.49 -5.07
CA PRO A 268 10.81 -23.42 -3.96
C PRO A 268 9.51 -24.13 -3.53
N VAL A 269 9.63 -25.35 -3.07
CA VAL A 269 8.53 -26.08 -2.39
C VAL A 269 8.05 -25.27 -1.19
N ASN A 270 6.76 -25.35 -0.88
CA ASN A 270 6.10 -24.58 0.18
C ASN A 270 6.05 -23.08 -0.04
N THR A 271 6.17 -22.62 -1.28
CA THR A 271 5.90 -21.24 -1.68
C THR A 271 4.47 -21.14 -2.19
N TRP A 272 3.75 -20.10 -1.76
CA TRP A 272 2.49 -19.73 -2.40
C TRP A 272 2.78 -18.82 -3.60
N PHE A 273 1.97 -18.85 -4.65
CA PHE A 273 2.17 -17.97 -5.79
C PHE A 273 0.88 -17.29 -6.24
N SER A 274 1.03 -16.07 -6.73
CA SER A 274 0.06 -15.35 -7.55
C SER A 274 0.60 -15.21 -8.97
N VAL A 275 -0.26 -14.88 -9.91
CA VAL A 275 0.11 -14.66 -11.31
C VAL A 275 -0.33 -13.26 -11.72
N TYR A 276 0.59 -12.53 -12.34
CA TYR A 276 0.33 -11.22 -12.92
C TYR A 276 0.46 -11.31 -14.44
N HIS A 277 -0.65 -11.12 -15.15
CA HIS A 277 -0.76 -11.27 -16.59
C HIS A 277 -1.49 -10.07 -17.21
N ASN A 278 -1.01 -9.56 -18.35
CA ASN A 278 -1.62 -8.45 -19.09
C ASN A 278 -2.01 -7.23 -18.23
N GLY A 279 -1.22 -6.93 -17.19
CA GLY A 279 -1.43 -5.74 -16.36
C GLY A 279 -2.32 -5.93 -15.14
N ALA A 280 -2.79 -7.15 -14.85
CA ALA A 280 -3.66 -7.47 -13.72
C ALA A 280 -3.27 -8.79 -13.03
N PHE A 281 -3.67 -8.92 -11.75
CA PHE A 281 -3.61 -10.20 -11.07
C PHE A 281 -4.70 -11.13 -11.59
N MET A 282 -4.32 -12.37 -11.89
CA MET A 282 -5.25 -13.42 -12.30
C MET A 282 -6.00 -13.96 -11.09
N GLU A 283 -7.32 -14.03 -11.17
CA GLU A 283 -8.16 -14.54 -10.08
C GLU A 283 -8.61 -15.99 -10.29
N THR A 284 -8.59 -16.47 -11.53
CA THR A 284 -9.13 -17.79 -11.87
C THR A 284 -8.14 -18.61 -12.68
N PHE A 285 -7.87 -19.83 -12.16
CA PHE A 285 -7.08 -20.84 -12.84
C PHE A 285 -7.89 -22.14 -12.97
N PHE A 286 -7.43 -23.02 -13.87
CA PHE A 286 -8.04 -24.31 -14.12
C PHE A 286 -6.99 -25.42 -14.09
N SER A 287 -7.40 -26.62 -13.65
CA SER A 287 -6.55 -27.80 -13.63
C SER A 287 -6.57 -28.58 -14.93
N ASP A 288 -7.53 -28.30 -15.82
CA ASP A 288 -7.70 -28.96 -17.10
C ASP A 288 -7.56 -27.96 -18.27
N ARG A 289 -7.12 -28.48 -19.41
CA ARG A 289 -6.85 -27.69 -20.60
C ARG A 289 -8.11 -27.06 -21.21
N GLU A 290 -9.26 -27.69 -20.99
CA GLU A 290 -10.57 -27.20 -21.43
C GLU A 290 -11.10 -26.04 -20.57
N CYS A 291 -10.36 -25.66 -19.52
CA CYS A 291 -10.74 -24.61 -18.55
C CYS A 291 -12.14 -24.83 -17.93
N THR A 292 -12.42 -26.06 -17.53
CA THR A 292 -13.72 -26.45 -16.95
C THR A 292 -13.65 -26.76 -15.45
N GLN A 293 -12.47 -27.11 -14.93
CA GLN A 293 -12.24 -27.46 -13.53
C GLN A 293 -11.43 -26.38 -12.82
N PRO A 294 -12.04 -25.53 -11.98
CA PRO A 294 -11.33 -24.50 -11.25
C PRO A 294 -10.19 -25.05 -10.40
N PHE A 295 -9.06 -24.34 -10.38
CA PHE A 295 -7.89 -24.62 -9.59
C PHE A 295 -7.69 -23.51 -8.56
N TYR A 296 -7.62 -23.90 -7.27
CA TYR A 296 -7.52 -22.94 -6.16
C TYR A 296 -6.25 -23.11 -5.31
N ASP A 297 -5.53 -24.23 -5.51
CA ASP A 297 -4.35 -24.54 -4.68
C ASP A 297 -3.07 -23.98 -5.31
N CYS A 298 -2.81 -22.70 -5.06
CA CYS A 298 -1.61 -22.02 -5.56
C CYS A 298 -0.35 -22.28 -4.70
N TYR A 299 -0.27 -23.47 -4.04
CA TYR A 299 0.92 -23.88 -3.29
C TYR A 299 1.83 -24.77 -4.12
N VAL A 300 3.13 -24.47 -4.07
CA VAL A 300 4.16 -25.23 -4.76
C VAL A 300 4.50 -26.50 -3.96
N ARG A 301 3.96 -27.65 -4.36
CA ARG A 301 4.26 -28.96 -3.77
C ARG A 301 4.96 -29.90 -4.75
N GLU A 302 4.64 -29.76 -6.01
CA GLU A 302 5.13 -30.57 -7.12
C GLU A 302 5.19 -29.71 -8.40
N ASP A 303 5.73 -30.25 -9.47
CA ASP A 303 5.64 -29.61 -10.78
C ASP A 303 4.16 -29.50 -11.19
N LEU A 304 3.77 -28.31 -11.65
CA LEU A 304 2.37 -27.99 -11.88
C LEU A 304 2.16 -27.39 -13.27
N VAL A 305 1.10 -27.80 -13.93
CA VAL A 305 0.57 -27.14 -15.11
C VAL A 305 -0.83 -26.65 -14.83
N ILE A 306 -1.03 -25.35 -14.94
CA ILE A 306 -2.33 -24.71 -14.78
C ILE A 306 -2.72 -23.95 -16.04
N TYR A 307 -4.00 -23.73 -16.23
CA TYR A 307 -4.57 -23.09 -17.40
C TYR A 307 -5.32 -21.83 -16.98
N ALA A 308 -5.32 -20.83 -17.84
CA ALA A 308 -6.01 -19.57 -17.59
C ALA A 308 -6.62 -19.03 -18.89
N LEU A 309 -7.71 -18.30 -18.77
CA LEU A 309 -8.30 -17.54 -19.88
C LEU A 309 -7.90 -16.08 -19.69
N SER A 310 -7.23 -15.50 -20.68
CA SER A 310 -7.00 -14.06 -20.72
C SER A 310 -8.28 -13.40 -21.23
N GLU A 311 -8.93 -12.61 -20.38
CA GLU A 311 -10.09 -11.81 -20.77
C GLU A 311 -9.70 -10.68 -21.74
#